data_a1113b252107084ec32b5943f8720cbd
#
_entry.id   a1113b252107084ec32b5943f8720cbd
#
_cell.length_a   1.000
_cell.length_b   1.000
_cell.length_c   1.000
_cell.angle_alpha   90.00
_cell.angle_beta   90.00
_cell.angle_gamma   90.00
#
_symmetry.space_group_name_H-M   'P 1'
#
loop_
_entity.id
_entity.type
_entity.pdbx_description
1 polymer ?
#
loop_
_entity_poly.entity_id
_entity_poly.type
_entity_poly.pdbx_seq_one_letter_code
_entity_poly.pdbx_strand_id
1 'polypeptide(L)'
;MSDRFTSPSMAGVRFVAQRGLLKPLVWSLVKVTVHGADRIAELDAPFIVVANHSSHLDAPLIIGGLPRRHVRFLAAGAAADYFFDVAWRKWLTTLFFNAFAIERNGEGKRGGSSRSLLERGVPLLIFPEGGRSKVGVLGRFKPGAAALSIVSGVPCLPIALVGANEAMPRGVNWPKRGRLPVAVVLGAPMLPEEAESAEEFSRRLHAEVSRLHTSVRPLPEPHAQKGTK
;
A
#
# COMPACT_ATOMS: atom_id res chain seq x y z
N MET A 1 27.68 -2.49 -9.14
CA MET A 1 27.07 -2.20 -7.83
C MET A 1 25.77 -2.98 -7.75
N SER A 2 25.63 -3.86 -6.75
CA SER A 2 24.37 -4.61 -6.55
C SER A 2 23.24 -3.61 -6.25
N ASP A 3 22.20 -3.66 -7.07
CA ASP A 3 21.06 -2.79 -6.91
C ASP A 3 20.25 -3.17 -5.67
N ARG A 4 20.00 -2.21 -4.77
CA ARG A 4 19.32 -2.42 -3.49
C ARG A 4 17.91 -3.01 -3.63
N PHE A 5 17.25 -2.80 -4.76
CA PHE A 5 15.86 -3.23 -4.98
C PHE A 5 15.77 -4.73 -5.26
N THR A 6 16.77 -5.32 -5.94
CA THR A 6 16.80 -6.72 -6.36
C THR A 6 17.81 -7.57 -5.59
N SER A 7 18.63 -6.97 -4.70
CA SER A 7 19.62 -7.68 -3.90
C SER A 7 19.01 -8.68 -2.93
N PRO A 8 19.32 -9.99 -3.00
CA PRO A 8 18.81 -11.00 -2.08
C PRO A 8 19.22 -10.75 -0.62
N SER A 9 20.44 -10.25 -0.38
CA SER A 9 20.94 -9.93 0.96
C SER A 9 20.16 -8.77 1.59
N MET A 10 19.93 -7.69 0.84
CA MET A 10 19.10 -6.58 1.30
C MET A 10 17.65 -6.98 1.50
N ALA A 11 17.12 -7.87 0.66
CA ALA A 11 15.79 -8.44 0.86
C ALA A 11 15.71 -9.30 2.14
N GLY A 12 16.78 -10.03 2.48
CA GLY A 12 16.88 -10.77 3.74
C GLY A 12 16.86 -9.85 4.97
N VAL A 13 17.68 -8.81 4.98
CA VAL A 13 17.71 -7.79 6.06
C VAL A 13 16.34 -7.12 6.20
N ARG A 14 15.75 -6.72 5.08
CA ARG A 14 14.41 -6.13 5.06
C ARG A 14 13.34 -7.07 5.60
N PHE A 15 13.40 -8.33 5.22
CA PHE A 15 12.47 -9.36 5.73
C PHE A 15 12.53 -9.49 7.24
N VAL A 16 13.73 -9.55 7.83
CA VAL A 16 13.91 -9.59 9.28
C VAL A 16 13.34 -8.33 9.93
N ALA A 17 13.63 -7.15 9.41
CA ALA A 17 13.10 -5.89 9.90
C ALA A 17 11.55 -5.84 9.81
N GLN A 18 10.98 -6.25 8.69
CA GLN A 18 9.53 -6.24 8.47
C GLN A 18 8.78 -7.27 9.33
N ARG A 19 9.29 -8.51 9.39
CA ARG A 19 8.59 -9.62 10.07
C ARG A 19 8.96 -9.75 11.55
N GLY A 20 10.19 -9.40 11.91
CA GLY A 20 10.68 -9.47 13.30
C GLY A 20 10.36 -8.22 14.11
N LEU A 21 10.21 -7.05 13.48
CA LEU A 21 9.98 -5.79 14.19
C LEU A 21 8.69 -5.08 13.76
N LEU A 22 8.57 -4.70 12.47
CA LEU A 22 7.47 -3.85 12.01
C LEU A 22 6.10 -4.54 12.16
N LYS A 23 5.97 -5.78 11.69
CA LYS A 23 4.70 -6.52 11.78
C LYS A 23 4.28 -6.78 13.22
N PRO A 24 5.10 -7.36 14.13
CA PRO A 24 4.72 -7.54 15.52
C PRO A 24 4.29 -6.23 16.20
N LEU A 25 5.04 -5.13 15.95
CA LEU A 25 4.70 -3.82 16.48
C LEU A 25 3.31 -3.37 16.01
N VAL A 26 3.05 -3.36 14.70
CA VAL A 26 1.75 -2.91 14.17
C VAL A 26 0.61 -3.82 14.64
N TRP A 27 0.81 -5.15 14.65
CA TRP A 27 -0.20 -6.12 15.11
C TRP A 27 -0.46 -6.06 16.63
N SER A 28 0.48 -5.54 17.43
CA SER A 28 0.24 -5.25 18.86
C SER A 28 -0.61 -4.00 19.06
N LEU A 29 -0.55 -3.04 18.13
CA LEU A 29 -1.23 -1.75 18.24
C LEU A 29 -2.66 -1.77 17.67
N VAL A 30 -2.92 -2.61 16.66
CA VAL A 30 -4.24 -2.74 16.02
C VAL A 30 -4.60 -4.21 15.84
N LYS A 31 -5.91 -4.53 15.78
CA LYS A 31 -6.40 -5.89 15.51
C LYS A 31 -6.54 -6.07 13.99
N VAL A 32 -5.53 -6.69 13.35
CA VAL A 32 -5.50 -6.84 11.89
C VAL A 32 -6.17 -8.13 11.44
N THR A 33 -7.05 -8.02 10.45
CA THR A 33 -7.56 -9.15 9.66
C THR A 33 -7.15 -9.00 8.21
N VAL A 34 -6.85 -10.12 7.54
CA VAL A 34 -6.47 -10.13 6.11
C VAL A 34 -7.45 -11.02 5.37
N HIS A 35 -8.04 -10.51 4.31
CA HIS A 35 -9.03 -11.21 3.47
C HIS A 35 -8.54 -11.31 2.02
N GLY A 36 -8.91 -12.37 1.32
CA GLY A 36 -8.65 -12.54 -0.12
C GLY A 36 -7.21 -12.96 -0.46
N ALA A 37 -6.46 -13.55 0.47
CA ALA A 37 -5.10 -14.04 0.20
C ALA A 37 -5.06 -15.17 -0.85
N ASP A 38 -6.13 -15.90 -0.99
CA ASP A 38 -6.38 -16.92 -2.02
C ASP A 38 -6.42 -16.34 -3.44
N ARG A 39 -6.92 -15.11 -3.61
CA ARG A 39 -7.06 -14.43 -4.91
C ARG A 39 -5.74 -14.09 -5.58
N ILE A 40 -4.66 -14.08 -4.83
CA ILE A 40 -3.31 -13.76 -5.30
C ILE A 40 -2.39 -14.98 -5.32
N ALA A 41 -2.96 -16.19 -5.19
CA ALA A 41 -2.18 -17.42 -5.17
C ALA A 41 -1.32 -17.62 -6.42
N GLU A 42 -1.82 -17.23 -7.58
CA GLU A 42 -1.14 -17.34 -8.89
C GLU A 42 -0.48 -16.02 -9.34
N LEU A 43 -0.48 -14.99 -8.49
CA LEU A 43 0.12 -13.70 -8.85
C LEU A 43 1.64 -13.78 -8.75
N ASP A 44 2.32 -13.56 -9.87
CA ASP A 44 3.77 -13.44 -9.95
C ASP A 44 4.22 -11.98 -10.12
N ALA A 45 5.47 -11.70 -9.76
CA ALA A 45 6.09 -10.40 -9.99
C ALA A 45 6.54 -10.26 -11.46
N PRO A 46 6.54 -9.02 -12.02
CA PRO A 46 6.18 -7.77 -11.37
C PRO A 46 4.67 -7.47 -11.38
N PHE A 47 4.20 -6.71 -10.39
CA PHE A 47 2.82 -6.19 -10.31
C PHE A 47 2.81 -4.83 -9.58
N ILE A 48 1.70 -4.12 -9.65
CA ILE A 48 1.50 -2.84 -8.97
C ILE A 48 0.40 -2.99 -7.92
N VAL A 49 0.74 -2.88 -6.65
CA VAL A 49 -0.26 -2.75 -5.57
C VAL A 49 -0.87 -1.35 -5.64
N VAL A 50 -2.19 -1.29 -5.71
CA VAL A 50 -2.98 -0.05 -5.73
C VAL A 50 -3.92 -0.06 -4.53
N ALA A 51 -3.77 0.90 -3.62
CA ALA A 51 -4.54 0.93 -2.39
C ALA A 51 -5.03 2.34 -2.03
N ASN A 52 -6.10 2.42 -1.22
CA ASN A 52 -6.49 3.67 -0.57
C ASN A 52 -5.47 4.09 0.49
N HIS A 53 -5.39 5.40 0.75
CA HIS A 53 -4.41 5.97 1.67
C HIS A 53 -5.07 6.91 2.68
N SER A 54 -5.11 6.50 3.94
CA SER A 54 -5.78 7.24 5.00
C SER A 54 -4.94 7.38 6.29
N SER A 55 -3.91 6.54 6.44
CA SER A 55 -3.13 6.43 7.67
C SER A 55 -1.65 6.19 7.40
N HIS A 56 -0.80 6.49 8.35
CA HIS A 56 0.60 6.03 8.36
C HIS A 56 0.73 4.50 8.53
N LEU A 57 -0.32 3.85 8.99
CA LEU A 57 -0.37 2.38 9.11
C LEU A 57 -0.53 1.66 7.76
N ASP A 58 -0.92 2.35 6.70
CA ASP A 58 -1.33 1.71 5.44
C ASP A 58 -0.22 0.87 4.80
N ALA A 59 0.97 1.43 4.60
CA ALA A 59 2.09 0.68 4.02
C ALA A 59 2.56 -0.48 4.94
N PRO A 60 2.74 -0.28 6.27
CA PRO A 60 2.99 -1.38 7.20
C PRO A 60 1.95 -2.51 7.17
N LEU A 61 0.66 -2.17 7.08
CA LEU A 61 -0.43 -3.14 7.02
C LEU A 61 -0.39 -3.98 5.74
N ILE A 62 -0.17 -3.34 4.59
CA ILE A 62 -0.05 -4.03 3.29
C ILE A 62 1.17 -4.97 3.33
N ILE A 63 2.35 -4.46 3.72
CA ILE A 63 3.59 -5.24 3.79
C ILE A 63 3.47 -6.41 4.78
N GLY A 64 2.85 -6.17 5.93
CA GLY A 64 2.63 -7.21 6.93
C GLY A 64 1.54 -8.22 6.55
N GLY A 65 0.54 -7.82 5.75
CA GLY A 65 -0.60 -8.62 5.31
C GLY A 65 -0.32 -9.50 4.10
N LEU A 66 0.51 -9.03 3.17
CA LEU A 66 0.85 -9.81 1.97
C LEU A 66 1.75 -11.01 2.28
N PRO A 67 1.62 -12.14 1.53
CA PRO A 67 2.54 -13.29 1.62
C PRO A 67 3.99 -12.88 1.30
N ARG A 68 4.96 -13.63 1.86
CA ARG A 68 6.40 -13.34 1.72
C ARG A 68 6.86 -13.18 0.27
N ARG A 69 6.41 -14.05 -0.64
CA ARG A 69 6.80 -14.02 -2.04
C ARG A 69 6.47 -12.69 -2.72
N HIS A 70 5.32 -12.09 -2.39
CA HIS A 70 4.85 -10.82 -2.97
C HIS A 70 5.54 -9.58 -2.35
N VAL A 71 6.04 -9.69 -1.12
CA VAL A 71 6.65 -8.57 -0.39
C VAL A 71 8.17 -8.52 -0.52
N ARG A 72 8.80 -9.63 -0.87
CA ARG A 72 10.28 -9.78 -0.85
C ARG A 72 11.02 -8.62 -1.49
N PHE A 73 10.56 -8.15 -2.64
CA PHE A 73 11.16 -7.04 -3.38
C PHE A 73 10.23 -5.84 -3.52
N LEU A 74 9.03 -5.88 -2.92
CA LEU A 74 8.05 -4.81 -3.01
C LEU A 74 8.66 -3.47 -2.63
N ALA A 75 8.57 -2.49 -3.53
CA ALA A 75 9.04 -1.14 -3.34
C ALA A 75 7.87 -0.18 -3.19
N ALA A 76 7.83 0.58 -2.09
CA ALA A 76 6.78 1.55 -1.86
C ALA A 76 7.14 2.92 -2.45
N GLY A 77 6.22 3.48 -3.23
CA GLY A 77 6.32 4.85 -3.71
C GLY A 77 6.15 5.84 -2.57
N ALA A 78 7.17 6.67 -2.35
CA ALA A 78 7.16 7.69 -1.33
C ALA A 78 7.35 9.08 -1.96
N ALA A 79 6.65 10.07 -1.39
CA ALA A 79 6.81 11.46 -1.81
C ALA A 79 8.24 11.94 -1.55
N ALA A 80 8.91 12.40 -2.61
CA ALA A 80 10.33 12.77 -2.56
C ALA A 80 10.61 13.90 -1.56
N ASP A 81 9.70 14.84 -1.45
CA ASP A 81 9.76 16.04 -0.64
C ASP A 81 9.59 15.82 0.87
N TYR A 82 9.11 14.68 1.30
CA TYR A 82 8.83 14.41 2.72
C TYR A 82 9.69 13.31 3.35
N PHE A 83 10.04 12.27 2.59
CA PHE A 83 10.71 11.09 3.14
C PHE A 83 12.22 11.07 2.90
N PHE A 84 12.73 11.94 2.00
CA PHE A 84 14.13 11.92 1.59
C PHE A 84 14.92 13.19 1.98
N ASP A 85 14.29 14.10 2.72
CA ASP A 85 14.91 15.35 3.20
C ASP A 85 15.85 15.12 4.39
N VAL A 86 15.60 14.09 5.23
CA VAL A 86 16.39 13.78 6.41
C VAL A 86 16.99 12.37 6.33
N ALA A 87 18.29 12.24 6.55
CA ALA A 87 19.05 11.00 6.35
C ALA A 87 18.49 9.79 7.13
N TRP A 88 18.10 9.95 8.40
CA TRP A 88 17.56 8.84 9.19
C TRP A 88 16.16 8.40 8.72
N ARG A 89 15.30 9.32 8.27
CA ARG A 89 14.00 9.00 7.67
C ARG A 89 14.17 8.22 6.38
N LYS A 90 15.09 8.68 5.51
CA LYS A 90 15.47 7.98 4.29
C LYS A 90 15.96 6.56 4.59
N TRP A 91 16.79 6.39 5.60
CA TRP A 91 17.31 5.07 5.99
C TRP A 91 16.18 4.14 6.46
N LEU A 92 15.32 4.58 7.39
CA LEU A 92 14.18 3.80 7.87
C LEU A 92 13.20 3.47 6.74
N THR A 93 12.87 4.44 5.90
CA THR A 93 11.96 4.25 4.78
C THR A 93 12.53 3.27 3.76
N THR A 94 13.82 3.32 3.52
CA THR A 94 14.53 2.37 2.65
C THR A 94 14.55 0.98 3.27
N LEU A 95 14.83 0.86 4.57
CA LEU A 95 14.92 -0.42 5.27
C LEU A 95 13.56 -1.12 5.32
N PHE A 96 12.51 -0.42 5.75
CA PHE A 96 11.21 -1.06 5.95
C PHE A 96 10.35 -1.15 4.69
N PHE A 97 10.45 -0.17 3.78
CA PHE A 97 9.53 -0.04 2.66
C PHE A 97 10.18 -0.20 1.28
N ASN A 98 11.52 -0.41 1.23
CA ASN A 98 12.25 -0.40 -0.04
C ASN A 98 11.92 0.86 -0.88
N ALA A 99 11.70 1.99 -0.21
CA ALA A 99 11.05 3.16 -0.80
C ALA A 99 11.82 3.73 -2.00
N PHE A 100 11.05 4.15 -3.00
CA PHE A 100 11.54 4.93 -4.13
C PHE A 100 10.77 6.24 -4.23
N ALA A 101 11.44 7.26 -4.79
CA ALA A 101 10.85 8.58 -4.90
C ALA A 101 9.83 8.67 -6.03
N ILE A 102 8.61 9.15 -5.72
CA ILE A 102 7.59 9.53 -6.71
C ILE A 102 7.45 11.04 -6.71
N GLU A 103 7.51 11.66 -7.90
CA GLU A 103 7.18 13.07 -8.08
C GLU A 103 5.67 13.26 -8.20
N ARG A 104 5.12 14.17 -7.38
CA ARG A 104 3.67 14.46 -7.36
C ARG A 104 3.19 15.29 -8.53
N ASN A 105 4.08 16.02 -9.19
CA ASN A 105 3.75 17.06 -10.17
C ASN A 105 3.84 16.64 -11.63
N GLY A 106 4.00 15.35 -11.95
CA GLY A 106 3.85 14.85 -13.32
C GLY A 106 4.93 15.30 -14.32
N GLU A 107 5.95 16.06 -13.91
CA GLU A 107 7.05 16.47 -14.77
C GLU A 107 8.04 15.31 -14.97
N GLY A 108 7.76 14.55 -15.91
CA GLY A 108 8.34 13.57 -16.80
C GLY A 108 9.75 13.00 -16.61
N LYS A 109 10.58 13.40 -15.67
CA LYS A 109 11.96 12.85 -15.58
C LYS A 109 12.10 11.59 -14.70
N ARG A 110 11.13 11.25 -13.86
CA ARG A 110 11.21 10.12 -12.92
C ARG A 110 10.13 9.03 -13.10
N GLY A 111 9.18 9.16 -14.02
CA GLY A 111 8.35 8.04 -14.48
C GLY A 111 9.20 6.89 -15.04
N GLY A 112 10.37 7.19 -15.60
CA GLY A 112 11.38 6.22 -15.97
C GLY A 112 11.90 5.36 -14.81
N SER A 113 11.93 5.88 -13.59
CA SER A 113 12.36 5.12 -12.40
C SER A 113 11.37 4.02 -12.01
N SER A 114 10.07 4.29 -12.00
CA SER A 114 9.02 3.31 -11.68
C SER A 114 8.95 2.21 -12.74
N ARG A 115 8.98 2.58 -14.01
CA ARG A 115 9.00 1.65 -15.14
C ARG A 115 10.23 0.75 -15.10
N SER A 116 11.43 1.33 -14.91
CA SER A 116 12.67 0.58 -14.81
C SER A 116 12.68 -0.41 -13.64
N LEU A 117 11.99 -0.11 -12.52
CA LEU A 117 11.83 -1.05 -11.42
C LEU A 117 10.96 -2.25 -11.83
N LEU A 118 9.83 -2.03 -12.50
CA LEU A 118 8.97 -3.10 -13.00
C LEU A 118 9.69 -3.97 -14.04
N GLU A 119 10.41 -3.37 -14.99
CA GLU A 119 11.22 -4.09 -15.99
C GLU A 119 12.27 -5.01 -15.36
N ARG A 120 12.70 -4.70 -14.14
CA ARG A 120 13.63 -5.52 -13.33
C ARG A 120 12.94 -6.50 -12.39
N GLY A 121 11.63 -6.69 -12.55
CA GLY A 121 10.84 -7.63 -11.74
C GLY A 121 10.51 -7.14 -10.34
N VAL A 122 10.64 -5.83 -10.04
CA VAL A 122 10.35 -5.25 -8.72
C VAL A 122 8.88 -4.85 -8.65
N PRO A 123 8.05 -5.47 -7.79
CA PRO A 123 6.69 -5.02 -7.58
C PRO A 123 6.65 -3.64 -6.91
N LEU A 124 5.63 -2.86 -7.22
CA LEU A 124 5.47 -1.51 -6.67
C LEU A 124 4.22 -1.40 -5.80
N LEU A 125 4.29 -0.60 -4.73
CA LEU A 125 3.14 -0.14 -3.95
C LEU A 125 2.92 1.34 -4.24
N ILE A 126 1.75 1.66 -4.77
CA ILE A 126 1.35 3.03 -5.14
C ILE A 126 0.01 3.35 -4.46
N PHE A 127 -0.07 4.53 -3.86
CA PHE A 127 -1.30 5.12 -3.37
C PHE A 127 -1.75 6.19 -4.39
N PRO A 128 -2.70 5.87 -5.29
CA PRO A 128 -3.02 6.75 -6.42
C PRO A 128 -3.76 8.02 -6.02
N GLU A 129 -4.24 8.13 -4.79
CA GLU A 129 -4.78 9.38 -4.24
C GLU A 129 -3.72 10.50 -4.18
N GLY A 130 -2.42 10.15 -4.16
CA GLY A 130 -1.30 11.10 -4.10
C GLY A 130 -1.11 11.76 -2.73
N GLY A 131 -1.87 11.37 -1.73
CA GLY A 131 -1.77 11.82 -0.36
C GLY A 131 -2.83 11.16 0.51
N ARG A 132 -2.69 11.25 1.84
CA ARG A 132 -3.67 10.69 2.76
C ARG A 132 -4.99 11.47 2.73
N SER A 133 -6.10 10.74 2.61
CA SER A 133 -7.45 11.30 2.67
C SER A 133 -7.70 12.01 4.01
N LYS A 134 -8.56 13.05 4.00
CA LYS A 134 -8.79 13.88 5.20
C LYS A 134 -9.74 13.23 6.22
N VAL A 135 -10.68 12.40 5.79
CA VAL A 135 -11.81 11.91 6.62
C VAL A 135 -12.14 10.44 6.33
N GLY A 136 -11.14 9.59 6.07
CA GLY A 136 -11.42 8.16 5.79
C GLY A 136 -12.25 7.87 4.54
N VAL A 137 -12.61 8.90 3.79
CA VAL A 137 -13.31 8.76 2.51
C VAL A 137 -12.30 8.46 1.42
N LEU A 138 -12.60 7.47 0.61
CA LEU A 138 -11.78 7.09 -0.53
C LEU A 138 -11.67 8.27 -1.51
N GLY A 139 -10.47 8.79 -1.70
CA GLY A 139 -10.19 9.89 -2.63
C GLY A 139 -10.16 9.43 -4.09
N ARG A 140 -10.26 10.38 -5.01
CA ARG A 140 -10.12 10.10 -6.44
C ARG A 140 -8.73 9.53 -6.74
N PHE A 141 -8.67 8.48 -7.57
CA PHE A 141 -7.42 7.92 -8.05
C PHE A 141 -6.88 8.71 -9.24
N LYS A 142 -5.60 9.07 -9.18
CA LYS A 142 -4.85 9.63 -10.31
C LYS A 142 -4.48 8.53 -11.29
N PRO A 143 -4.42 8.78 -12.60
CA PRO A 143 -4.20 7.76 -13.61
C PRO A 143 -2.76 7.17 -13.66
N GLY A 144 -1.82 7.71 -12.87
CA GLY A 144 -0.41 7.34 -12.96
C GLY A 144 -0.10 5.84 -12.75
N ALA A 145 -0.78 5.17 -11.81
CA ALA A 145 -0.60 3.73 -11.60
C ALA A 145 -1.20 2.91 -12.77
N ALA A 146 -2.36 3.32 -13.27
CA ALA A 146 -3.00 2.70 -14.44
C ALA A 146 -2.16 2.89 -15.70
N ALA A 147 -1.67 4.10 -15.97
CA ALA A 147 -0.78 4.37 -17.09
C ALA A 147 0.50 3.52 -17.03
N LEU A 148 1.08 3.39 -15.83
CA LEU A 148 2.26 2.56 -15.63
C LEU A 148 1.98 1.07 -15.90
N SER A 149 0.83 0.55 -15.47
CA SER A 149 0.39 -0.81 -15.77
C SER A 149 0.24 -1.04 -17.28
N ILE A 150 -0.44 -0.14 -17.99
CA ILE A 150 -0.63 -0.19 -19.45
C ILE A 150 0.73 -0.25 -20.18
N VAL A 151 1.63 0.68 -19.86
CA VAL A 151 2.93 0.79 -20.55
C VAL A 151 3.87 -0.38 -20.22
N SER A 152 3.76 -0.96 -19.02
CA SER A 152 4.62 -2.06 -18.57
C SER A 152 4.02 -3.44 -18.78
N GLY A 153 2.74 -3.54 -19.17
CA GLY A 153 2.04 -4.82 -19.35
C GLY A 153 1.88 -5.65 -18.08
N VAL A 154 1.89 -5.01 -16.90
CA VAL A 154 1.84 -5.69 -15.60
C VAL A 154 0.50 -5.49 -14.90
N PRO A 155 -0.01 -6.49 -14.13
CA PRO A 155 -1.28 -6.35 -13.44
C PRO A 155 -1.21 -5.36 -12.27
N CYS A 156 -2.35 -4.72 -11.98
CA CYS A 156 -2.60 -4.01 -10.74
C CYS A 156 -3.28 -4.94 -9.73
N LEU A 157 -2.78 -4.97 -8.49
CA LEU A 157 -3.40 -5.64 -7.35
C LEU A 157 -4.15 -4.61 -6.50
N PRO A 158 -5.50 -4.54 -6.58
CA PRO A 158 -6.29 -3.65 -5.74
C PRO A 158 -6.33 -4.16 -4.30
N ILE A 159 -6.08 -3.26 -3.35
CA ILE A 159 -6.16 -3.55 -1.91
C ILE A 159 -6.97 -2.45 -1.23
N ALA A 160 -7.95 -2.82 -0.41
CA ALA A 160 -8.62 -1.89 0.47
C ALA A 160 -8.13 -2.02 1.91
N LEU A 161 -7.93 -0.87 2.54
CA LEU A 161 -7.61 -0.74 3.96
C LEU A 161 -8.82 -0.12 4.67
N VAL A 162 -9.43 -0.88 5.59
CA VAL A 162 -10.63 -0.50 6.32
C VAL A 162 -10.29 -0.34 7.80
N GLY A 163 -10.71 0.76 8.43
CA GLY A 163 -10.44 1.02 9.85
C GLY A 163 -9.07 1.64 10.15
N ALA A 164 -8.18 1.80 9.17
CA ALA A 164 -6.85 2.35 9.40
C ALA A 164 -6.89 3.84 9.80
N ASN A 165 -7.81 4.63 9.22
CA ASN A 165 -8.03 6.02 9.59
C ASN A 165 -8.61 6.15 11.00
N GLU A 166 -9.52 5.30 11.40
CA GLU A 166 -10.10 5.27 12.74
C GLU A 166 -9.04 4.93 13.79
N ALA A 167 -8.17 3.96 13.48
CA ALA A 167 -7.08 3.53 14.36
C ALA A 167 -5.97 4.59 14.49
N MET A 168 -5.61 5.25 13.40
CA MET A 168 -4.57 6.29 13.39
C MET A 168 -4.90 7.37 12.35
N PRO A 169 -5.72 8.38 12.72
CA PRO A 169 -6.12 9.45 11.83
C PRO A 169 -4.95 10.31 11.34
N ARG A 170 -5.18 11.04 10.26
CA ARG A 170 -4.22 12.05 9.80
C ARG A 170 -4.00 13.11 10.88
N GLY A 171 -2.74 13.47 11.11
CA GLY A 171 -2.35 14.48 12.11
C GLY A 171 -1.97 13.91 13.47
N VAL A 172 -2.20 12.61 13.74
CA VAL A 172 -1.67 11.93 14.92
C VAL A 172 -0.48 11.05 14.57
N ASN A 173 0.46 10.95 15.53
CA ASN A 173 1.71 10.21 15.33
C ASN A 173 1.69 8.80 15.94
N TRP A 174 0.59 8.42 16.60
CA TRP A 174 0.47 7.14 17.27
C TRP A 174 -0.96 6.59 17.19
N PRO A 175 -1.16 5.28 17.04
CA PRO A 175 -2.48 4.68 17.03
C PRO A 175 -3.24 4.91 18.33
N LYS A 176 -4.56 5.04 18.22
CA LYS A 176 -5.46 5.11 19.38
C LYS A 176 -5.35 3.84 20.22
N ARG A 177 -5.52 3.98 21.54
CA ARG A 177 -5.56 2.85 22.47
C ARG A 177 -6.77 1.95 22.18
N GLY A 178 -6.68 0.67 22.58
CA GLY A 178 -7.79 -0.28 22.48
C GLY A 178 -7.68 -1.24 21.30
N ARG A 179 -6.58 -1.23 20.52
CA ARG A 179 -6.34 -2.14 19.39
C ARG A 179 -7.53 -2.18 18.43
N LEU A 180 -7.88 -1.02 17.88
CA LEU A 180 -9.00 -0.90 16.95
C LEU A 180 -8.87 -1.90 15.78
N PRO A 181 -10.00 -2.43 15.29
CA PRO A 181 -10.00 -3.39 14.18
C PRO A 181 -9.59 -2.71 12.88
N VAL A 182 -8.73 -3.37 12.12
CA VAL A 182 -8.29 -2.93 10.79
C VAL A 182 -8.31 -4.14 9.86
N ALA A 183 -8.91 -3.99 8.69
CA ALA A 183 -8.90 -5.02 7.67
C ALA A 183 -8.03 -4.64 6.47
N VAL A 184 -7.26 -5.61 5.98
CA VAL A 184 -6.55 -5.57 4.70
C VAL A 184 -7.29 -6.50 3.75
N VAL A 185 -7.94 -5.96 2.73
CA VAL A 185 -8.78 -6.72 1.81
C VAL A 185 -8.13 -6.75 0.43
N LEU A 186 -7.67 -7.93 0.03
CA LEU A 186 -7.02 -8.15 -1.26
C LEU A 186 -8.08 -8.45 -2.33
N GLY A 187 -7.99 -7.77 -3.46
CA GLY A 187 -8.78 -8.07 -4.65
C GLY A 187 -8.10 -9.08 -5.58
N ALA A 188 -8.75 -9.41 -6.67
CA ALA A 188 -8.12 -10.13 -7.76
C ALA A 188 -7.19 -9.17 -8.55
N PRO A 189 -6.07 -9.66 -9.10
CA PRO A 189 -5.25 -8.87 -10.01
C PRO A 189 -6.05 -8.41 -11.22
N MET A 190 -5.87 -7.16 -11.65
CA MET A 190 -6.56 -6.55 -12.77
C MET A 190 -5.56 -6.11 -13.84
N LEU A 191 -5.83 -6.45 -15.07
CA LEU A 191 -5.15 -5.93 -16.26
C LEU A 191 -6.01 -4.87 -16.95
N PRO A 192 -5.38 -3.91 -17.66
CA PRO A 192 -6.13 -3.05 -18.56
C PRO A 192 -6.82 -3.85 -19.64
N GLU A 193 -8.00 -3.40 -20.07
CA GLU A 193 -8.72 -3.96 -21.22
C GLU A 193 -8.13 -3.43 -22.54
N GLU A 194 -8.47 -4.07 -23.64
CA GLU A 194 -8.03 -3.63 -24.98
C GLU A 194 -8.51 -2.20 -25.26
N ALA A 195 -7.59 -1.35 -25.67
CA ALA A 195 -7.82 0.09 -25.92
C ALA A 195 -8.30 0.92 -24.71
N GLU A 196 -8.27 0.37 -23.49
CA GLU A 196 -8.65 1.10 -22.29
C GLU A 196 -7.65 2.22 -21.97
N SER A 197 -8.14 3.45 -21.79
CA SER A 197 -7.29 4.57 -21.38
C SER A 197 -6.86 4.45 -19.91
N ALA A 198 -5.80 5.17 -19.55
CA ALA A 198 -5.31 5.19 -18.16
C ALA A 198 -6.36 5.76 -17.19
N GLU A 199 -7.18 6.72 -17.63
CA GLU A 199 -8.26 7.30 -16.85
C GLU A 199 -9.39 6.28 -16.61
N GLU A 200 -9.75 5.50 -17.60
CA GLU A 200 -10.79 4.47 -17.52
C GLU A 200 -10.32 3.34 -16.61
N PHE A 201 -9.13 2.81 -16.81
CA PHE A 201 -8.57 1.79 -15.95
C PHE A 201 -8.42 2.28 -14.50
N SER A 202 -8.00 3.53 -14.28
CA SER A 202 -7.92 4.14 -12.95
C SER A 202 -9.29 4.23 -12.28
N ARG A 203 -10.37 4.54 -13.03
CA ARG A 203 -11.74 4.52 -12.50
C ARG A 203 -12.19 3.11 -12.12
N ARG A 204 -11.85 2.11 -12.92
CA ARG A 204 -12.16 0.69 -12.65
C ARG A 204 -11.41 0.18 -11.42
N LEU A 205 -10.14 0.52 -11.26
CA LEU A 205 -9.34 0.24 -10.06
C LEU A 205 -9.94 0.92 -8.81
N HIS A 206 -10.35 2.18 -8.93
CA HIS A 206 -11.03 2.90 -7.84
C HIS A 206 -12.35 2.23 -7.44
N ALA A 207 -13.17 1.83 -8.42
CA ALA A 207 -14.43 1.13 -8.16
C ALA A 207 -14.19 -0.20 -7.42
N GLU A 208 -13.17 -0.97 -7.83
CA GLU A 208 -12.84 -2.23 -7.17
C GLU A 208 -12.33 -2.00 -5.74
N VAL A 209 -11.41 -1.05 -5.50
CA VAL A 209 -10.97 -0.71 -4.13
C VAL A 209 -12.14 -0.23 -3.28
N SER A 210 -13.08 0.54 -3.83
CA SER A 210 -14.31 0.96 -3.14
C SER A 210 -15.20 -0.23 -2.79
N ARG A 211 -15.39 -1.17 -3.71
CA ARG A 211 -16.15 -2.41 -3.49
C ARG A 211 -15.51 -3.26 -2.38
N LEU A 212 -14.20 -3.43 -2.42
CA LEU A 212 -13.44 -4.15 -1.38
C LEU A 212 -13.56 -3.44 -0.03
N HIS A 213 -13.49 -2.11 0.00
CA HIS A 213 -13.61 -1.32 1.21
C HIS A 213 -14.98 -1.48 1.88
N THR A 214 -16.05 -1.58 1.10
CA THR A 214 -17.41 -1.78 1.60
C THR A 214 -17.76 -3.23 1.90
N SER A 215 -16.99 -4.21 1.38
CA SER A 215 -17.25 -5.64 1.57
C SER A 215 -17.00 -6.13 3.00
N VAL A 216 -16.20 -5.40 3.77
CA VAL A 216 -15.90 -5.69 5.17
C VAL A 216 -16.48 -4.56 6.01
N ARG A 217 -17.61 -4.83 6.71
CA ARG A 217 -18.11 -3.89 7.71
C ARG A 217 -17.15 -3.83 8.89
N PRO A 218 -16.84 -2.64 9.41
CA PRO A 218 -16.21 -2.55 10.72
C PRO A 218 -17.08 -3.32 11.71
N LEU A 219 -16.47 -4.14 12.57
CA LEU A 219 -17.22 -4.74 13.68
C LEU A 219 -17.90 -3.60 14.44
N PRO A 220 -19.21 -3.74 14.81
CA PRO A 220 -19.90 -2.72 15.58
C PRO A 220 -19.08 -2.42 16.84
N GLU A 221 -18.97 -1.14 17.17
CA GLU A 221 -18.30 -0.73 18.42
C GLU A 221 -18.97 -1.48 19.57
N PRO A 222 -18.20 -2.00 20.54
CA PRO A 222 -18.79 -2.53 21.75
C PRO A 222 -19.59 -1.37 22.38
N HIS A 223 -20.91 -1.51 22.41
CA HIS A 223 -21.79 -0.55 23.03
C HIS A 223 -21.25 -0.22 24.43
N ALA A 224 -20.77 1.01 24.61
CA ALA A 224 -20.59 1.55 25.93
C ALA A 224 -22.00 1.52 26.58
N GLN A 225 -22.22 0.51 27.41
CA GLN A 225 -23.40 0.48 28.28
C GLN A 225 -23.33 1.77 29.09
N LYS A 226 -24.15 2.76 28.70
CA LYS A 226 -24.46 3.89 29.57
C LYS A 226 -25.12 3.29 30.82
N GLY A 227 -24.29 3.19 31.86
CA GLY A 227 -24.83 2.89 33.20
C GLY A 227 -25.83 3.94 33.55
N THR A 228 -27.07 3.51 33.60
CA THR A 228 -28.15 4.23 34.25
C THR A 228 -27.88 4.22 35.75
N LYS A 229 -27.57 5.37 36.31
CA LYS A 229 -27.94 5.73 37.70
C LYS A 229 -27.97 7.25 37.79
#